data_b2b785902a4ff891d7f6cb376da13c1b
#
_entry.id   b2b785902a4ff891d7f6cb376da13c1b
#
_cell.length_a   1.000
_cell.length_b   1.000
_cell.length_c   1.000
_cell.angle_alpha   90.00
_cell.angle_beta   90.00
_cell.angle_gamma   90.00
#
_symmetry.space_group_name_H-M   'P 1'
#
loop_
_entity.id
_entity.type
_entity.pdbx_description
1 polymer ?
#
loop_
_entity_poly.entity_id
_entity_poly.type
_entity_poly.pdbx_seq_one_letter_code
_entity_poly.pdbx_strand_id
1 'polypeptide(L)'
;MTPRYLLLIPLFFSCFQLEASQPFHIYSPSSKENTLWIVKATPRGERLDLQLATKVNLEFSGRVITAHPSKPLLYVTATGGDPGKVPGAAVYLTEDGSYQKHQKISFNDGACYLSLDNENRHLLGVSYGNGRLNVYPLDDQGIPGKAITTVDEGKREAHCVLLPPDGKNIYIPYVKGNLALLQYAYDGKTGKITPLEPKDAKPPLGSGPRHMACHPTLPMVYFSNEQGIGLSSYRREANGQLKVEQDISILPPGM
;
A
#
# COMPACT_ATOMS: atom_id res chain seq x y z
N MET A 1 63.45 -11.54 -35.98
CA MET A 1 63.23 -11.71 -34.53
C MET A 1 62.40 -10.57 -34.05
N THR A 2 61.10 -10.76 -33.92
CA THR A 2 60.14 -9.75 -33.44
C THR A 2 59.84 -10.04 -31.98
N PRO A 3 59.94 -9.05 -31.09
CA PRO A 3 59.66 -9.26 -29.65
C PRO A 3 58.13 -9.37 -29.42
N ARG A 4 57.71 -10.43 -28.79
CA ARG A 4 56.38 -10.63 -28.28
C ARG A 4 56.22 -9.84 -26.96
N TYR A 5 55.41 -8.79 -26.97
CA TYR A 5 54.95 -8.13 -25.75
C TYR A 5 53.85 -8.95 -25.10
N LEU A 6 54.15 -9.43 -23.89
CA LEU A 6 53.18 -10.09 -23.02
C LEU A 6 52.37 -8.99 -22.31
N LEU A 7 51.11 -8.82 -22.70
CA LEU A 7 50.22 -7.88 -22.05
C LEU A 7 49.65 -8.51 -20.78
N LEU A 8 50.19 -8.16 -19.63
CA LEU A 8 49.64 -8.52 -18.33
C LEU A 8 48.39 -7.63 -18.08
N ILE A 9 47.19 -8.20 -18.19
CA ILE A 9 45.94 -7.57 -17.76
C ILE A 9 45.85 -7.79 -16.23
N PRO A 10 45.87 -6.74 -15.40
CA PRO A 10 45.58 -6.90 -13.97
C PRO A 10 44.12 -7.26 -13.82
N LEU A 11 43.81 -8.45 -13.33
CA LEU A 11 42.50 -8.81 -12.81
C LEU A 11 42.25 -7.96 -11.54
N PHE A 12 41.53 -6.87 -11.70
CA PHE A 12 40.92 -6.20 -10.54
C PHE A 12 39.80 -7.10 -10.01
N PHE A 13 40.11 -7.91 -9.00
CA PHE A 13 39.10 -8.44 -8.09
C PHE A 13 38.57 -7.23 -7.30
N SER A 14 37.51 -6.60 -7.80
CA SER A 14 36.69 -5.78 -6.92
C SER A 14 35.98 -6.75 -5.96
N CYS A 15 36.53 -6.89 -4.75
CA CYS A 15 35.77 -7.36 -3.61
C CYS A 15 34.57 -6.43 -3.49
N PHE A 16 33.41 -6.86 -3.98
CA PHE A 16 32.14 -6.32 -3.50
C PHE A 16 32.11 -6.68 -2.01
N GLN A 17 32.55 -5.78 -1.15
CA GLN A 17 32.15 -5.78 0.23
C GLN A 17 30.63 -5.58 0.18
N LEU A 18 29.88 -6.65 0.47
CA LEU A 18 28.50 -6.50 0.90
C LEU A 18 28.56 -5.59 2.13
N GLU A 19 28.25 -4.30 1.93
CA GLU A 19 27.98 -3.41 3.05
C GLU A 19 26.92 -4.11 3.89
N ALA A 20 27.24 -4.35 5.15
CA ALA A 20 26.28 -4.88 6.10
C ALA A 20 25.07 -3.94 6.04
N SER A 21 23.93 -4.43 5.54
CA SER A 21 22.74 -3.61 5.38
C SER A 21 22.38 -3.03 6.74
N GLN A 22 22.03 -1.74 6.75
CA GLN A 22 21.74 -1.02 7.99
C GLN A 22 20.56 -1.66 8.74
N PRO A 23 20.56 -1.62 10.07
CA PRO A 23 19.40 -2.02 10.84
C PRO A 23 18.14 -1.25 10.42
N PHE A 24 16.99 -1.91 10.45
CA PHE A 24 15.69 -1.31 10.13
C PHE A 24 14.65 -1.73 11.16
N HIS A 25 13.48 -1.08 11.12
CA HIS A 25 12.38 -1.41 12.02
C HIS A 25 11.24 -2.09 11.27
N ILE A 26 10.63 -3.08 11.93
CA ILE A 26 9.41 -3.76 11.49
C ILE A 26 8.30 -3.31 12.44
N TYR A 27 7.20 -2.82 11.87
CA TYR A 27 6.03 -2.37 12.60
C TYR A 27 4.89 -3.36 12.40
N SER A 28 4.38 -3.91 13.50
CA SER A 28 3.34 -4.94 13.47
C SER A 28 2.21 -4.61 14.44
N PRO A 29 1.04 -4.19 13.96
CA PRO A 29 -0.12 -4.02 14.82
C PRO A 29 -0.66 -5.38 15.28
N SER A 30 -0.97 -5.50 16.57
CA SER A 30 -1.58 -6.68 17.16
C SER A 30 -3.03 -6.41 17.54
N SER A 31 -3.95 -7.11 16.88
CA SER A 31 -5.38 -6.99 17.18
C SER A 31 -5.78 -7.62 18.51
N LYS A 32 -4.99 -8.56 19.04
CA LYS A 32 -5.28 -9.24 20.32
C LYS A 32 -4.85 -8.42 21.53
N GLU A 33 -3.75 -7.67 21.40
CA GLU A 33 -3.13 -6.94 22.51
C GLU A 33 -3.41 -5.43 22.47
N ASN A 34 -4.12 -4.92 21.46
CA ASN A 34 -4.30 -3.49 21.23
C ASN A 34 -2.97 -2.72 21.16
N THR A 35 -1.93 -3.33 20.63
CA THR A 35 -0.59 -2.78 20.61
C THR A 35 -0.02 -2.71 19.19
N LEU A 36 0.90 -1.78 18.99
CA LEU A 36 1.83 -1.79 17.88
C LEU A 36 3.19 -2.28 18.41
N TRP A 37 3.68 -3.37 17.85
CA TRP A 37 5.02 -3.87 18.12
C TRP A 37 6.01 -3.20 17.19
N ILE A 38 7.12 -2.71 17.75
CA ILE A 38 8.24 -2.16 17.00
C ILE A 38 9.42 -3.09 17.24
N VAL A 39 9.88 -3.74 16.18
CA VAL A 39 10.95 -4.74 16.22
C VAL A 39 12.13 -4.20 15.42
N LYS A 40 13.29 -4.09 16.04
CA LYS A 40 14.54 -3.80 15.36
C LYS A 40 15.06 -5.05 14.69
N ALA A 41 15.30 -4.99 13.38
CA ALA A 41 15.87 -6.04 12.57
C ALA A 41 17.31 -5.65 12.19
N THR A 42 18.28 -6.47 12.55
CA THR A 42 19.69 -6.26 12.22
C THR A 42 20.15 -7.37 11.29
N PRO A 43 20.52 -7.06 10.04
CA PRO A 43 21.07 -8.06 9.12
C PRO A 43 22.39 -8.65 9.61
N ARG A 44 22.52 -9.99 9.48
CA ARG A 44 23.73 -10.75 9.83
C ARG A 44 23.99 -11.81 8.75
N GLY A 45 24.58 -11.38 7.64
CA GLY A 45 24.71 -12.23 6.46
C GLY A 45 23.33 -12.61 5.90
N GLU A 46 23.02 -13.90 5.84
CA GLU A 46 21.72 -14.42 5.36
C GLU A 46 20.61 -14.47 6.43
N ARG A 47 20.88 -13.97 7.64
CA ARG A 47 19.95 -13.99 8.78
C ARG A 47 19.57 -12.58 9.21
N LEU A 48 18.45 -12.47 9.92
CA LEU A 48 18.04 -11.27 10.63
C LEU A 48 18.02 -11.56 12.13
N ASP A 49 18.76 -10.75 12.89
CA ASP A 49 18.60 -10.69 14.34
C ASP A 49 17.42 -9.78 14.65
N LEU A 50 16.38 -10.32 15.29
CA LEU A 50 15.17 -9.60 15.65
C LEU A 50 15.16 -9.31 17.15
N GLN A 51 15.02 -8.04 17.51
CA GLN A 51 14.92 -7.59 18.90
C GLN A 51 13.68 -6.72 19.06
N LEU A 52 12.84 -7.02 20.05
CA LEU A 52 11.73 -6.13 20.40
C LEU A 52 12.30 -4.81 20.92
N ALA A 53 12.05 -3.72 20.18
CA ALA A 53 12.45 -2.38 20.60
C ALA A 53 11.45 -1.81 21.62
N THR A 54 10.15 -1.85 21.29
CA THR A 54 9.09 -1.39 22.19
C THR A 54 7.70 -1.92 21.78
N LYS A 55 6.74 -1.77 22.69
CA LYS A 55 5.30 -1.96 22.44
C LYS A 55 4.58 -0.66 22.71
N VAL A 56 3.79 -0.19 21.74
CA VAL A 56 2.96 1.01 21.86
C VAL A 56 1.52 0.58 22.14
N ASN A 57 0.95 0.98 23.27
CA ASN A 57 -0.46 0.73 23.55
C ASN A 57 -1.32 1.67 22.69
N LEU A 58 -2.08 1.12 21.75
CA LEU A 58 -2.98 1.88 20.87
C LEU A 58 -4.36 2.12 21.51
N GLU A 59 -4.70 1.37 22.56
CA GLU A 59 -6.03 1.36 23.21
C GLU A 59 -7.17 0.86 22.28
N PHE A 60 -6.84 0.34 21.11
CA PHE A 60 -7.78 -0.28 20.18
C PHE A 60 -7.11 -1.43 19.41
N SER A 61 -7.93 -2.29 18.82
CA SER A 61 -7.48 -3.40 17.97
C SER A 61 -6.97 -2.87 16.61
N GLY A 62 -5.70 -2.48 16.55
CA GLY A 62 -5.05 -2.02 15.31
C GLY A 62 -4.80 -3.19 14.35
N ARG A 63 -5.06 -3.00 13.06
CA ARG A 63 -4.88 -4.04 12.04
C ARG A 63 -4.24 -3.56 10.74
N VAL A 64 -4.51 -2.33 10.33
CA VAL A 64 -4.00 -1.77 9.09
C VAL A 64 -3.03 -0.65 9.42
N ILE A 65 -1.90 -0.66 8.75
CA ILE A 65 -0.81 0.29 8.94
C ILE A 65 -0.30 0.78 7.59
N THR A 66 0.02 2.05 7.51
CA THR A 66 0.82 2.61 6.41
C THR A 66 1.79 3.67 6.93
N ALA A 67 2.95 3.79 6.28
CA ALA A 67 3.96 4.78 6.65
C ALA A 67 3.83 6.03 5.78
N HIS A 68 4.08 7.19 6.37
CA HIS A 68 4.26 8.41 5.60
C HIS A 68 5.63 8.36 4.90
N PRO A 69 5.73 8.60 3.57
CA PRO A 69 6.96 8.36 2.82
C PRO A 69 8.10 9.34 3.13
N SER A 70 7.79 10.53 3.68
CA SER A 70 8.79 11.58 3.95
C SER A 70 8.77 12.13 5.39
N LYS A 71 7.87 11.65 6.24
CA LYS A 71 7.80 12.03 7.66
C LYS A 71 7.97 10.77 8.53
N PRO A 72 8.59 10.86 9.71
CA PRO A 72 8.68 9.74 10.65
C PRO A 72 7.31 9.49 11.32
N LEU A 73 6.35 9.03 10.53
CA LEU A 73 4.95 8.91 10.93
C LEU A 73 4.32 7.64 10.35
N LEU A 74 3.60 6.91 11.18
CA LEU A 74 2.77 5.77 10.79
C LEU A 74 1.30 6.09 11.07
N TYR A 75 0.42 5.60 10.20
CA TYR A 75 -1.03 5.59 10.43
C TYR A 75 -1.48 4.18 10.74
N VAL A 76 -2.20 4.02 11.82
CA VAL A 76 -2.78 2.73 12.24
C VAL A 76 -4.28 2.90 12.38
N THR A 77 -5.08 1.96 11.88
CA THR A 77 -6.53 1.96 12.07
C THR A 77 -7.06 0.59 12.43
N ALA A 78 -8.21 0.56 13.09
CA ALA A 78 -9.02 -0.64 13.21
C ALA A 78 -9.72 -0.97 11.89
N THR A 79 -10.13 -2.23 11.70
CA THR A 79 -10.94 -2.65 10.54
C THR A 79 -12.44 -2.52 10.77
N GLY A 80 -12.88 -2.11 11.96
CA GLY A 80 -14.28 -1.93 12.32
C GLY A 80 -14.44 -0.96 13.49
N GLY A 81 -15.67 -0.54 13.72
CA GLY A 81 -16.09 0.41 14.73
C GLY A 81 -17.35 1.15 14.28
N ASP A 82 -17.85 2.05 15.12
CA ASP A 82 -19.00 2.88 14.78
C ASP A 82 -18.65 3.83 13.63
N PRO A 83 -19.51 4.01 12.63
CA PRO A 83 -19.30 4.96 11.54
C PRO A 83 -18.98 6.37 12.06
N GLY A 84 -17.91 6.99 11.51
CA GLY A 84 -17.43 8.30 11.93
C GLY A 84 -16.64 8.32 13.24
N LYS A 85 -16.47 7.17 13.90
CA LYS A 85 -15.75 7.02 15.18
C LYS A 85 -14.80 5.82 15.20
N VAL A 86 -14.43 5.31 14.03
CA VAL A 86 -13.49 4.17 13.96
C VAL A 86 -12.14 4.60 14.51
N PRO A 87 -11.61 3.90 15.53
CA PRO A 87 -10.37 4.33 16.15
C PRO A 87 -9.16 4.15 15.24
N GLY A 88 -8.26 5.10 15.35
CA GLY A 88 -6.96 5.08 14.72
C GLY A 88 -5.92 5.85 15.52
N ALA A 89 -4.69 5.78 15.06
CA ALA A 89 -3.57 6.50 15.66
C ALA A 89 -2.60 7.01 14.58
N ALA A 90 -2.11 8.22 14.77
CA ALA A 90 -0.90 8.72 14.14
C ALA A 90 0.26 8.47 15.11
N VAL A 91 1.19 7.60 14.74
CA VAL A 91 2.31 7.18 15.58
C VAL A 91 3.56 7.89 15.09
N TYR A 92 4.09 8.78 15.93
CA TYR A 92 5.31 9.53 15.66
C TYR A 92 6.53 8.68 16.01
N LEU A 93 7.42 8.55 15.06
CA LEU A 93 8.68 7.83 15.22
C LEU A 93 9.81 8.83 15.48
N THR A 94 10.88 8.36 16.08
CA THR A 94 12.17 9.05 16.13
C THR A 94 12.92 8.86 14.81
N GLU A 95 14.02 9.56 14.61
CA GLU A 95 14.84 9.43 13.39
C GLU A 95 15.39 8.00 13.19
N ASP A 96 15.64 7.29 14.28
CA ASP A 96 16.08 5.88 14.26
C ASP A 96 14.92 4.89 14.05
N GLY A 97 13.67 5.38 13.88
CA GLY A 97 12.48 4.55 13.68
C GLY A 97 11.88 3.98 14.97
N SER A 98 12.39 4.34 16.14
CA SER A 98 11.73 3.98 17.40
C SER A 98 10.54 4.89 17.72
N TYR A 99 9.77 4.53 18.75
CA TYR A 99 8.54 5.24 19.11
C TYR A 99 8.82 6.49 19.95
N GLN A 100 8.18 7.61 19.60
CA GLN A 100 8.19 8.84 20.40
C GLN A 100 6.85 9.06 21.12
N LYS A 101 5.76 9.13 20.38
CA LYS A 101 4.40 9.37 20.88
C LYS A 101 3.37 8.93 19.85
N HIS A 102 2.11 8.89 20.24
CA HIS A 102 1.01 8.76 19.28
C HIS A 102 -0.10 9.76 19.58
N GLN A 103 -0.91 10.05 18.55
CA GLN A 103 -2.12 10.85 18.63
C GLN A 103 -3.30 10.01 18.18
N LYS A 104 -4.37 9.99 18.97
CA LYS A 104 -5.62 9.35 18.56
C LYS A 104 -6.26 10.13 17.42
N ILE A 105 -6.73 9.40 16.43
CA ILE A 105 -7.49 9.92 15.29
C ILE A 105 -8.75 9.08 15.11
N SER A 106 -9.73 9.63 14.39
CA SER A 106 -10.98 8.92 14.09
C SER A 106 -11.21 8.88 12.59
N PHE A 107 -11.53 7.69 12.10
CA PHE A 107 -11.87 7.46 10.70
C PHE A 107 -13.38 7.31 10.52
N ASN A 108 -13.87 7.57 9.30
CA ASN A 108 -15.28 7.37 8.98
C ASN A 108 -15.66 5.90 8.98
N ASP A 109 -14.79 5.06 8.42
CA ASP A 109 -14.99 3.62 8.29
C ASP A 109 -13.72 2.86 8.66
N GLY A 110 -13.88 1.61 9.12
CA GLY A 110 -12.76 0.71 9.35
C GLY A 110 -12.10 0.33 8.03
N ALA A 111 -10.82 0.68 7.87
CA ALA A 111 -10.10 0.38 6.65
C ALA A 111 -9.51 -1.03 6.65
N CYS A 112 -9.54 -1.68 5.49
CA CYS A 112 -8.73 -2.87 5.19
C CYS A 112 -7.47 -2.52 4.39
N TYR A 113 -7.38 -1.31 3.86
CA TYR A 113 -6.20 -0.78 3.20
C TYR A 113 -6.11 0.73 3.40
N LEU A 114 -4.90 1.22 3.63
CA LEU A 114 -4.56 2.64 3.70
C LEU A 114 -3.43 2.95 2.72
N SER A 115 -3.51 4.07 2.03
CA SER A 115 -2.42 4.62 1.24
C SER A 115 -2.41 6.14 1.27
N LEU A 116 -1.28 6.75 0.92
CA LEU A 116 -1.21 8.18 0.68
C LEU A 116 -1.32 8.46 -0.81
N ASP A 117 -1.79 9.65 -1.14
CA ASP A 117 -1.64 10.15 -2.50
C ASP A 117 -0.18 10.53 -2.79
N ASN A 118 0.16 10.72 -4.07
CA ASN A 118 1.55 10.91 -4.48
C ASN A 118 2.19 12.21 -3.97
N GLU A 119 1.38 13.19 -3.57
CA GLU A 119 1.84 14.46 -3.02
C GLU A 119 1.77 14.52 -1.49
N ASN A 120 1.35 13.41 -0.86
CA ASN A 120 1.18 13.27 0.59
C ASN A 120 0.24 14.33 1.21
N ARG A 121 -0.76 14.74 0.45
CA ARG A 121 -1.81 15.69 0.91
C ARG A 121 -3.01 14.98 1.48
N HIS A 122 -3.25 13.74 1.06
CA HIS A 122 -4.40 12.96 1.49
C HIS A 122 -4.01 11.54 1.88
N LEU A 123 -4.65 11.07 2.94
CA LEU A 123 -4.69 9.65 3.30
C LEU A 123 -5.98 9.06 2.74
N LEU A 124 -5.88 7.96 2.02
CA LEU A 124 -6.99 7.23 1.43
C LEU A 124 -7.19 5.92 2.21
N GLY A 125 -8.45 5.59 2.48
CA GLY A 125 -8.78 4.33 3.15
C GLY A 125 -9.98 3.66 2.52
N VAL A 126 -9.87 2.37 2.18
CA VAL A 126 -11.00 1.55 1.73
C VAL A 126 -11.44 0.59 2.81
N SER A 127 -12.76 0.42 2.92
CA SER A 127 -13.40 -0.47 3.88
C SER A 127 -13.92 -1.74 3.20
N TYR A 128 -13.54 -2.88 3.75
CA TYR A 128 -14.06 -4.18 3.29
C TYR A 128 -15.55 -4.35 3.64
N GLY A 129 -15.95 -3.90 4.82
CA GLY A 129 -17.29 -4.12 5.35
C GLY A 129 -18.40 -3.45 4.57
N ASN A 130 -18.18 -2.22 4.12
CA ASN A 130 -19.17 -1.42 3.39
C ASN A 130 -18.72 -1.00 1.98
N GLY A 131 -17.47 -1.32 1.59
CA GLY A 131 -16.92 -1.04 0.27
C GLY A 131 -16.61 0.43 -0.03
N ARG A 132 -16.66 1.29 0.98
CA ARG A 132 -16.42 2.73 0.82
C ARG A 132 -14.94 3.05 0.70
N LEU A 133 -14.65 4.06 -0.13
CA LEU A 133 -13.39 4.79 -0.10
C LEU A 133 -13.60 6.13 0.58
N ASN A 134 -12.74 6.47 1.55
CA ASN A 134 -12.70 7.78 2.19
C ASN A 134 -11.36 8.46 1.91
N VAL A 135 -11.40 9.78 1.70
CA VAL A 135 -10.23 10.64 1.51
C VAL A 135 -10.15 11.62 2.68
N TYR A 136 -9.03 11.60 3.39
CA TYR A 136 -8.75 12.42 4.56
C TYR A 136 -7.64 13.43 4.21
N PRO A 137 -7.87 14.76 4.32
CA PRO A 137 -6.80 15.72 4.13
C PRO A 137 -5.80 15.62 5.27
N LEU A 138 -4.53 15.77 4.95
CA LEU A 138 -3.45 15.82 5.93
C LEU A 138 -3.07 17.27 6.20
N ASP A 139 -2.85 17.61 7.47
CA ASP A 139 -2.27 18.89 7.84
C ASP A 139 -0.75 18.92 7.60
N ASP A 140 -0.10 20.04 7.89
CA ASP A 140 1.34 20.22 7.71
C ASP A 140 2.18 19.25 8.56
N GLN A 141 1.62 18.68 9.62
CA GLN A 141 2.25 17.66 10.45
C GLN A 141 1.98 16.24 9.92
N GLY A 142 1.07 16.09 8.94
CA GLY A 142 0.64 14.82 8.38
C GLY A 142 -0.52 14.18 9.14
N ILE A 143 -1.24 14.94 9.98
CA ILE A 143 -2.36 14.38 10.75
C ILE A 143 -3.64 14.41 9.91
N PRO A 144 -4.36 13.27 9.80
CA PRO A 144 -5.60 13.21 9.05
C PRO A 144 -6.70 14.04 9.70
N GLY A 145 -7.34 14.91 8.91
CA GLY A 145 -8.57 15.60 9.26
C GLY A 145 -9.82 14.73 9.08
N LYS A 146 -10.99 15.37 9.06
CA LYS A 146 -12.24 14.69 8.69
C LYS A 146 -12.23 14.35 7.21
N ALA A 147 -12.90 13.25 6.83
CA ALA A 147 -13.03 12.89 5.42
C ALA A 147 -13.71 14.01 4.62
N ILE A 148 -13.09 14.38 3.50
CA ILE A 148 -13.59 15.40 2.56
C ILE A 148 -14.31 14.80 1.37
N THR A 149 -14.02 13.52 1.06
CA THR A 149 -14.67 12.76 -0.01
C THR A 149 -14.95 11.35 0.49
N THR A 150 -16.15 10.87 0.20
CA THR A 150 -16.54 9.46 0.39
C THR A 150 -17.16 8.96 -0.91
N VAL A 151 -16.61 7.87 -1.46
CA VAL A 151 -17.19 7.13 -2.57
C VAL A 151 -17.92 5.93 -2.00
N ASP A 152 -19.23 5.82 -2.28
CA ASP A 152 -20.09 4.71 -1.87
C ASP A 152 -20.84 4.20 -3.11
N GLU A 153 -20.48 3.03 -3.57
CA GLU A 153 -21.08 2.39 -4.74
C GLU A 153 -22.15 1.34 -4.40
N GLY A 154 -22.54 1.28 -3.14
CA GLY A 154 -23.46 0.26 -2.65
C GLY A 154 -22.88 -1.16 -2.72
N LYS A 155 -21.57 -1.29 -2.99
CA LYS A 155 -20.86 -2.57 -3.06
C LYS A 155 -20.12 -2.79 -1.74
N ARG A 156 -19.84 -4.04 -1.42
CA ARG A 156 -18.99 -4.43 -0.28
C ARG A 156 -17.69 -5.01 -0.82
N GLU A 157 -16.73 -5.26 0.09
CA GLU A 157 -15.54 -6.06 -0.18
C GLU A 157 -14.51 -5.35 -1.07
N ALA A 158 -14.46 -3.98 -1.02
CA ALA A 158 -13.32 -3.22 -1.51
C ALA A 158 -12.06 -3.63 -0.75
N HIS A 159 -10.92 -3.83 -1.45
CA HIS A 159 -9.79 -4.46 -0.80
C HIS A 159 -8.48 -3.66 -0.86
N CYS A 160 -8.31 -2.80 -1.84
CA CYS A 160 -7.09 -2.02 -2.04
C CYS A 160 -7.42 -0.65 -2.63
N VAL A 161 -6.57 0.32 -2.37
CA VAL A 161 -6.55 1.62 -3.03
C VAL A 161 -5.10 2.07 -3.18
N LEU A 162 -4.67 2.28 -4.42
CA LEU A 162 -3.37 2.86 -4.75
C LEU A 162 -3.53 3.80 -5.94
N LEU A 163 -2.59 4.71 -6.09
CA LEU A 163 -2.51 5.61 -7.22
C LEU A 163 -1.32 5.22 -8.11
N PRO A 164 -1.46 5.29 -9.44
CA PRO A 164 -0.31 5.23 -10.34
C PRO A 164 0.70 6.35 -10.07
N PRO A 165 1.94 6.25 -10.57
CA PRO A 165 2.99 7.24 -10.31
C PRO A 165 2.66 8.69 -10.69
N ASP A 166 1.73 8.92 -11.63
CA ASP A 166 1.28 10.27 -12.00
C ASP A 166 0.18 10.84 -11.10
N GLY A 167 -0.36 10.04 -10.16
CA GLY A 167 -1.35 10.47 -9.18
C GLY A 167 -2.73 10.85 -9.72
N LYS A 168 -3.04 10.56 -11.00
CA LYS A 168 -4.25 11.05 -11.67
C LYS A 168 -5.47 10.13 -11.58
N ASN A 169 -5.26 8.88 -11.19
CA ASN A 169 -6.31 7.87 -11.17
C ASN A 169 -6.30 7.09 -9.86
N ILE A 170 -7.47 6.58 -9.50
CA ILE A 170 -7.67 5.61 -8.42
C ILE A 170 -8.37 4.40 -9.01
N TYR A 171 -7.91 3.21 -8.61
CA TYR A 171 -8.52 1.94 -8.95
C TYR A 171 -8.87 1.20 -7.68
N ILE A 172 -10.14 0.75 -7.59
CA ILE A 172 -10.65 0.06 -6.40
C ILE A 172 -11.09 -1.33 -6.82
N PRO A 173 -10.33 -2.37 -6.46
CA PRO A 173 -10.72 -3.75 -6.68
C PRO A 173 -11.73 -4.19 -5.61
N TYR A 174 -12.74 -4.95 -6.05
CA TYR A 174 -13.75 -5.58 -5.22
C TYR A 174 -13.72 -7.09 -5.43
N VAL A 175 -13.55 -7.81 -4.34
CA VAL A 175 -13.46 -9.28 -4.36
C VAL A 175 -14.81 -9.97 -4.16
N LYS A 176 -14.82 -11.30 -4.06
CA LYS A 176 -15.98 -12.17 -3.79
C LYS A 176 -17.16 -11.91 -4.73
N GLY A 177 -18.34 -11.65 -4.17
CA GLY A 177 -19.58 -11.52 -4.93
C GLY A 177 -19.62 -10.32 -5.90
N ASN A 178 -18.79 -9.30 -5.70
CA ASN A 178 -18.77 -8.11 -6.55
C ASN A 178 -17.90 -8.28 -7.79
N LEU A 179 -16.72 -8.91 -7.68
CA LEU A 179 -15.77 -9.19 -8.77
C LEU A 179 -15.60 -7.99 -9.73
N ALA A 180 -15.52 -6.78 -9.18
CA ALA A 180 -15.46 -5.54 -9.93
C ALA A 180 -14.10 -4.85 -9.79
N LEU A 181 -13.75 -4.05 -10.77
CA LEU A 181 -12.58 -3.16 -10.73
C LEU A 181 -13.02 -1.75 -11.13
N LEU A 182 -13.33 -0.92 -10.13
CA LEU A 182 -13.83 0.42 -10.38
C LEU A 182 -12.69 1.41 -10.57
N GLN A 183 -12.89 2.34 -11.51
CA GLN A 183 -11.86 3.26 -11.97
C GLN A 183 -12.36 4.71 -11.95
N TYR A 184 -11.49 5.60 -11.44
CA TYR A 184 -11.82 7.00 -11.20
C TYR A 184 -10.67 7.91 -11.61
N ALA A 185 -11.01 9.13 -12.02
CA ALA A 185 -10.09 10.25 -12.03
C ALA A 185 -9.97 10.82 -10.61
N TYR A 186 -8.76 11.26 -10.25
CA TYR A 186 -8.46 11.82 -8.94
C TYR A 186 -7.78 13.18 -9.09
N ASP A 187 -8.25 14.17 -8.34
CA ASP A 187 -7.63 15.47 -8.21
C ASP A 187 -6.88 15.57 -6.87
N GLY A 188 -5.56 15.40 -6.90
CA GLY A 188 -4.70 15.46 -5.71
C GLY A 188 -4.64 16.82 -5.02
N LYS A 189 -5.18 17.90 -5.64
CA LYS A 189 -5.27 19.22 -4.97
C LYS A 189 -6.48 19.32 -4.05
N THR A 190 -7.59 18.74 -4.47
CA THR A 190 -8.88 18.87 -3.80
C THR A 190 -9.38 17.59 -3.15
N GLY A 191 -8.74 16.45 -3.43
CA GLY A 191 -9.22 15.13 -3.00
C GLY A 191 -10.49 14.68 -3.73
N LYS A 192 -10.91 15.39 -4.80
CA LYS A 192 -12.10 15.05 -5.58
C LYS A 192 -11.88 13.78 -6.40
N ILE A 193 -12.91 12.92 -6.40
CA ILE A 193 -12.96 11.67 -7.15
C ILE A 193 -14.11 11.74 -8.14
N THR A 194 -13.84 11.40 -9.41
CA THR A 194 -14.83 11.41 -10.49
C THR A 194 -14.78 10.07 -11.22
N PRO A 195 -15.90 9.33 -11.38
CA PRO A 195 -15.92 8.08 -12.14
C PRO A 195 -15.41 8.28 -13.57
N LEU A 196 -14.65 7.30 -14.07
CA LEU A 196 -14.36 7.19 -15.51
C LEU A 196 -15.52 6.51 -16.22
N GLU A 197 -15.62 6.70 -17.55
CA GLU A 197 -16.63 6.04 -18.37
C GLU A 197 -15.98 5.10 -19.40
N PRO A 198 -16.19 3.78 -19.31
CA PRO A 198 -16.98 3.08 -18.29
C PRO A 198 -16.30 3.08 -16.91
N LYS A 199 -17.12 3.12 -15.84
CA LYS A 199 -16.64 3.11 -14.44
C LYS A 199 -16.04 1.76 -14.03
N ASP A 200 -16.52 0.65 -14.56
CA ASP A 200 -16.03 -0.70 -14.29
C ASP A 200 -15.11 -1.15 -15.42
N ALA A 201 -13.87 -1.45 -15.11
CA ALA A 201 -12.89 -1.99 -16.05
C ALA A 201 -13.19 -3.44 -16.48
N LYS A 202 -14.21 -4.07 -15.90
CA LYS A 202 -14.66 -5.45 -16.19
C LYS A 202 -13.49 -6.44 -16.13
N PRO A 203 -13.03 -6.79 -14.93
CA PRO A 203 -11.94 -7.74 -14.78
C PRO A 203 -12.31 -9.10 -15.40
N PRO A 204 -11.31 -9.96 -15.73
CA PRO A 204 -11.58 -11.31 -16.24
C PRO A 204 -12.56 -12.07 -15.35
N LEU A 205 -13.42 -12.83 -15.98
CA LEU A 205 -14.52 -13.54 -15.29
C LEU A 205 -13.97 -14.43 -14.18
N GLY A 206 -14.48 -14.24 -12.97
CA GLY A 206 -14.08 -15.02 -11.79
C GLY A 206 -12.73 -14.66 -11.21
N SER A 207 -12.02 -13.64 -11.72
CA SER A 207 -10.67 -13.29 -11.23
C SER A 207 -10.67 -12.75 -9.79
N GLY A 208 -11.54 -11.81 -9.46
CA GLY A 208 -11.59 -11.17 -8.15
C GLY A 208 -10.33 -10.41 -7.81
N PRO A 209 -10.05 -9.27 -8.49
CA PRO A 209 -8.87 -8.47 -8.23
C PRO A 209 -8.86 -7.98 -6.78
N ARG A 210 -7.69 -8.08 -6.11
CA ARG A 210 -7.59 -7.86 -4.66
C ARG A 210 -6.56 -6.79 -4.30
N HIS A 211 -5.29 -7.05 -4.47
CA HIS A 211 -4.20 -6.10 -4.24
C HIS A 211 -3.62 -5.63 -5.55
N MET A 212 -3.18 -4.37 -5.56
CA MET A 212 -2.68 -3.69 -6.74
C MET A 212 -1.20 -3.35 -6.59
N ALA A 213 -0.48 -3.39 -7.71
CA ALA A 213 0.83 -2.78 -7.87
C ALA A 213 0.88 -2.00 -9.18
N CYS A 214 1.52 -0.85 -9.18
CA CYS A 214 1.76 -0.07 -10.39
C CYS A 214 3.19 -0.25 -10.86
N HIS A 215 3.40 -0.36 -12.17
CA HIS A 215 4.75 -0.31 -12.73
C HIS A 215 5.33 1.10 -12.51
N PRO A 216 6.59 1.23 -12.07
CA PRO A 216 7.15 2.54 -11.70
C PRO A 216 7.28 3.52 -12.88
N THR A 217 7.44 3.02 -14.12
CA THR A 217 7.69 3.85 -15.32
C THR A 217 6.78 3.53 -16.51
N LEU A 218 6.21 2.33 -16.58
CA LEU A 218 5.28 1.96 -17.66
C LEU A 218 3.83 2.21 -17.25
N PRO A 219 2.92 2.46 -18.21
CA PRO A 219 1.49 2.60 -17.92
C PRO A 219 0.83 1.22 -17.66
N MET A 220 1.40 0.45 -16.74
CA MET A 220 0.94 -0.89 -16.40
C MET A 220 0.53 -0.98 -14.93
N VAL A 221 -0.56 -1.69 -14.70
CA VAL A 221 -1.11 -1.98 -13.37
C VAL A 221 -1.35 -3.47 -13.25
N TYR A 222 -1.01 -4.03 -12.10
CA TYR A 222 -1.09 -5.46 -11.82
C TYR A 222 -2.01 -5.70 -10.64
N PHE A 223 -2.80 -6.77 -10.70
CA PHE A 223 -3.64 -7.20 -9.59
C PHE A 223 -3.39 -8.68 -9.27
N SER A 224 -3.27 -8.98 -7.98
CA SER A 224 -3.45 -10.35 -7.51
C SER A 224 -4.95 -10.68 -7.50
N ASN A 225 -5.32 -11.86 -7.98
CA ASN A 225 -6.70 -12.30 -8.09
C ASN A 225 -7.03 -13.31 -6.98
N GLU A 226 -7.96 -12.94 -6.09
CA GLU A 226 -8.31 -13.79 -4.93
C GLU A 226 -9.11 -15.03 -5.36
N GLN A 227 -10.15 -14.85 -6.18
CA GLN A 227 -11.02 -15.94 -6.60
C GLN A 227 -10.40 -16.75 -7.75
N GLY A 228 -9.73 -16.08 -8.69
CA GLY A 228 -9.09 -16.73 -9.83
C GLY A 228 -7.72 -17.34 -9.53
N ILE A 229 -7.20 -17.18 -8.31
CA ILE A 229 -5.87 -17.67 -7.89
C ILE A 229 -4.81 -17.38 -8.95
N GLY A 230 -4.62 -16.10 -9.24
CA GLY A 230 -3.79 -15.69 -10.37
C GLY A 230 -3.34 -14.24 -10.27
N LEU A 231 -2.83 -13.76 -11.39
CA LEU A 231 -2.44 -12.36 -11.61
C LEU A 231 -3.06 -11.86 -12.89
N SER A 232 -3.56 -10.63 -12.87
CA SER A 232 -3.98 -9.92 -14.07
C SER A 232 -3.18 -8.64 -14.24
N SER A 233 -2.79 -8.36 -15.48
CA SER A 233 -2.13 -7.12 -15.86
C SER A 233 -3.02 -6.29 -16.77
N TYR A 234 -2.93 -4.98 -16.59
CA TYR A 234 -3.72 -4.01 -17.34
C TYR A 234 -2.80 -2.91 -17.86
N ARG A 235 -3.05 -2.50 -19.10
CA ARG A 235 -2.52 -1.25 -19.64
C ARG A 235 -3.42 -0.11 -19.21
N ARG A 236 -2.84 0.93 -18.66
CA ARG A 236 -3.54 2.20 -18.40
C ARG A 236 -3.46 3.09 -19.62
N GLU A 237 -4.59 3.41 -20.19
CA GLU A 237 -4.70 4.30 -21.36
C GLU A 237 -4.55 5.77 -20.96
N ALA A 238 -4.39 6.66 -21.95
CA ALA A 238 -4.17 8.09 -21.72
C ALA A 238 -5.32 8.78 -20.95
N ASN A 239 -6.53 8.28 -21.08
CA ASN A 239 -7.72 8.74 -20.35
C ASN A 239 -7.85 8.14 -18.94
N GLY A 240 -6.90 7.29 -18.53
CA GLY A 240 -6.89 6.60 -17.23
C GLY A 240 -7.63 5.28 -17.20
N GLN A 241 -8.30 4.87 -18.25
CA GLN A 241 -9.00 3.59 -18.31
C GLN A 241 -8.01 2.42 -18.32
N LEU A 242 -8.43 1.31 -17.71
CA LEU A 242 -7.68 0.07 -17.70
C LEU A 242 -8.18 -0.87 -18.80
N LYS A 243 -7.24 -1.40 -19.57
CA LYS A 243 -7.49 -2.45 -20.56
C LYS A 243 -6.72 -3.70 -20.17
N VAL A 244 -7.41 -4.83 -20.06
CA VAL A 244 -6.79 -6.13 -19.74
C VAL A 244 -5.76 -6.48 -20.81
N GLU A 245 -4.55 -6.84 -20.38
CA GLU A 245 -3.47 -7.33 -21.24
C GLU A 245 -3.26 -8.84 -21.05
N GLN A 246 -3.25 -9.30 -19.79
CA GLN A 246 -3.04 -10.71 -19.45
C GLN A 246 -3.82 -11.08 -18.19
N ASP A 247 -4.23 -12.34 -18.14
CA ASP A 247 -4.74 -13.01 -16.94
C ASP A 247 -4.10 -14.39 -16.88
N ILE A 248 -3.36 -14.65 -15.81
CA ILE A 248 -2.56 -15.88 -15.65
C ILE A 248 -2.84 -16.55 -14.32
N SER A 249 -3.09 -17.85 -14.36
CA SER A 249 -3.12 -18.68 -13.15
C SER A 249 -1.71 -18.86 -12.60
N ILE A 250 -1.60 -18.84 -11.26
CA ILE A 250 -0.37 -19.20 -10.54
C ILE A 250 -0.40 -20.66 -10.06
N LEU A 251 -1.48 -21.39 -10.34
CA LEU A 251 -1.56 -22.82 -10.04
C LEU A 251 -0.70 -23.62 -11.01
N PRO A 252 -0.05 -24.70 -10.54
CA PRO A 252 0.60 -25.65 -11.43
C PRO A 252 -0.37 -26.21 -12.49
N PRO A 253 0.12 -26.57 -13.69
CA PRO A 253 -0.72 -27.19 -14.70
C PRO A 253 -1.45 -28.42 -14.17
N GLY A 254 -2.78 -28.48 -14.37
CA GLY A 254 -3.62 -29.61 -13.95
C GLY A 254 -4.21 -29.54 -12.54
N MET A 255 -4.03 -28.42 -11.85
CA MET A 255 -4.72 -28.14 -10.58
C MET A 255 -5.92 -27.24 -10.78
#